data_5e362f1239bc954b5bcecc9cbc43a9e7
#
_entry.id   5e362f1239bc954b5bcecc9cbc43a9e7
#
_cell.length_a   1.000
_cell.length_b   1.000
_cell.length_c   1.000
_cell.angle_alpha   90.00
_cell.angle_beta   90.00
_cell.angle_gamma   90.00
#
_symmetry.space_group_name_H-M   'P 1'
#
loop_
_entity.id
_entity.type
_entity.pdbx_description
1 polymer ?
#
loop_
_entity_poly.entity_id
_entity_poly.type
_entity_poly.pdbx_seq_one_letter_code
_entity_poly.pdbx_strand_id
1 'polypeptide(L)'
;MPVTVVNRIVVTIGIGAVVLFGLGVPTNAQPPPQHGQEQQDKKDAKQQKAQKKQEKQAGREAPHDQQTLVRQQQQRLAQYREHLEQQQRVAEQQSAQLERQHRRAQYRLQQHYLARLQQQQLRIQGQADYDYSRDPYFSTPPSYRYFRGDRYYETNQYGVDLLRQAVNYGYDEGLRTGLADRQDRWESNYRDSFAYRDANYGYGGFYVDRDDYNNYFREGFRRGYEDGYGDRSQYGRFTDGRGTILDAVLASILNVQAIR
;
A
#
# COMPACT_ATOMS: atom_id res chain seq x y z
N MET A 1 4.08 -15.59 -34.03
CA MET A 1 4.97 -14.47 -34.35
C MET A 1 4.10 -13.27 -34.64
N PRO A 2 4.21 -12.19 -33.92
CA PRO A 2 5.15 -11.13 -34.21
C PRO A 2 5.91 -10.61 -32.99
N VAL A 3 7.07 -10.03 -33.29
CA VAL A 3 8.08 -9.50 -32.38
C VAL A 3 7.66 -8.11 -31.91
N THR A 4 7.62 -7.87 -30.61
CA THR A 4 7.39 -6.53 -30.04
C THR A 4 8.73 -5.87 -29.74
N VAL A 5 8.99 -4.77 -30.42
CA VAL A 5 10.17 -3.92 -30.32
C VAL A 5 10.08 -3.10 -29.01
N VAL A 6 11.08 -3.26 -28.15
CA VAL A 6 11.26 -2.44 -26.94
C VAL A 6 11.99 -1.15 -27.33
N ASN A 7 11.31 -0.03 -27.23
CA ASN A 7 11.87 1.30 -27.45
C ASN A 7 12.62 1.76 -26.20
N ARG A 8 13.95 1.78 -26.26
CA ARG A 8 14.81 2.41 -25.25
C ARG A 8 14.93 3.90 -25.59
N ILE A 9 14.38 4.76 -24.73
CA ILE A 9 14.62 6.21 -24.79
C ILE A 9 15.94 6.49 -24.06
N VAL A 10 16.96 6.87 -24.82
CA VAL A 10 18.22 7.40 -24.29
C VAL A 10 18.08 8.92 -24.23
N VAL A 11 18.05 9.47 -23.02
CA VAL A 11 18.11 10.94 -22.82
C VAL A 11 19.58 11.35 -22.74
N THR A 12 20.08 11.96 -23.79
CA THR A 12 21.41 12.60 -23.82
C THR A 12 21.28 14.06 -23.39
N ILE A 13 21.86 14.38 -22.24
CA ILE A 13 22.01 15.79 -21.79
C ILE A 13 23.23 16.36 -22.50
N GLY A 14 22.98 17.26 -23.45
CA GLY A 14 24.02 18.02 -24.13
C GLY A 14 24.47 19.22 -23.28
N ILE A 15 25.75 19.24 -22.91
CA ILE A 15 26.39 20.41 -22.33
C ILE A 15 26.84 21.29 -23.50
N GLY A 16 26.16 22.41 -23.72
CA GLY A 16 26.52 23.43 -24.68
C GLY A 16 27.60 24.36 -24.12
N ALA A 17 28.81 24.24 -24.61
CA ALA A 17 29.88 25.26 -24.38
C ALA A 17 29.72 26.37 -25.42
N VAL A 18 29.41 27.60 -24.97
CA VAL A 18 29.42 28.81 -25.76
C VAL A 18 30.83 29.36 -25.72
N VAL A 19 31.54 29.31 -26.83
CA VAL A 19 32.84 30.00 -27.02
C VAL A 19 32.55 31.31 -27.74
N LEU A 20 32.72 32.43 -27.01
CA LEU A 20 32.74 33.77 -27.61
C LEU A 20 34.18 34.20 -27.92
N PHE A 21 34.52 34.30 -29.19
CA PHE A 21 35.73 34.95 -29.64
C PHE A 21 35.52 36.47 -29.62
N GLY A 22 36.25 37.18 -28.73
CA GLY A 22 36.38 38.62 -28.74
C GLY A 22 37.80 39.03 -29.08
N LEU A 23 37.92 39.79 -30.15
CA LEU A 23 39.18 40.34 -30.66
C LEU A 23 39.76 41.36 -29.70
N GLY A 24 41.05 41.26 -29.50
CA GLY A 24 41.79 41.99 -28.51
C GLY A 24 42.17 43.46 -28.83
N VAL A 25 42.50 44.18 -27.74
CA VAL A 25 43.37 45.38 -27.74
C VAL A 25 44.29 45.24 -26.55
N PRO A 26 45.58 45.44 -26.63
CA PRO A 26 46.50 45.31 -25.49
C PRO A 26 46.47 46.59 -24.69
N THR A 27 45.96 46.54 -23.48
CA THR A 27 46.23 47.57 -22.47
C THR A 27 46.92 46.95 -21.26
N ASN A 28 48.06 47.53 -20.94
CA ASN A 28 48.90 47.23 -19.82
C ASN A 28 48.15 47.47 -18.50
N ALA A 29 47.77 46.40 -17.78
CA ALA A 29 47.14 46.50 -16.47
C ALA A 29 47.71 45.45 -15.54
N GLN A 30 48.13 45.87 -14.38
CA GLN A 30 48.61 45.06 -13.26
C GLN A 30 47.66 43.96 -12.84
N PRO A 31 48.15 42.82 -12.33
CA PRO A 31 47.29 41.74 -11.88
C PRO A 31 46.50 42.17 -10.61
N PRO A 32 45.21 41.84 -10.55
CA PRO A 32 44.39 42.09 -9.36
C PRO A 32 44.79 41.16 -8.20
N PRO A 33 44.56 41.55 -6.95
CA PRO A 33 45.00 40.84 -5.77
C PRO A 33 44.25 39.47 -5.64
N GLN A 34 45.03 38.42 -5.39
CA GLN A 34 44.61 37.02 -5.30
C GLN A 34 43.71 36.65 -4.09
N HIS A 35 43.15 37.62 -3.37
CA HIS A 35 42.35 37.38 -2.16
C HIS A 35 40.91 36.85 -2.39
N GLY A 36 40.39 36.90 -3.61
CA GLY A 36 39.03 36.44 -3.92
C GLY A 36 38.91 34.95 -4.14
N GLN A 37 39.92 34.28 -4.71
CA GLN A 37 39.88 32.86 -5.06
C GLN A 37 40.06 31.94 -3.84
N GLU A 38 40.95 32.29 -2.91
CA GLU A 38 41.15 31.51 -1.67
C GLU A 38 39.90 31.44 -0.77
N GLN A 39 39.01 32.44 -0.79
CA GLN A 39 37.77 32.42 -0.01
C GLN A 39 36.68 31.59 -0.68
N GLN A 40 36.68 31.48 -2.00
CA GLN A 40 35.76 30.70 -2.76
C GLN A 40 36.11 29.21 -2.64
N ASP A 41 37.38 28.86 -2.80
CA ASP A 41 37.87 27.49 -2.63
C ASP A 41 37.65 26.93 -1.21
N LYS A 42 37.77 27.81 -0.18
CA LYS A 42 37.46 27.42 1.21
C LYS A 42 35.97 27.23 1.47
N LYS A 43 35.08 27.95 0.77
CA LYS A 43 33.64 27.77 0.85
C LYS A 43 33.21 26.48 0.14
N ASP A 44 33.74 26.21 -1.04
CA ASP A 44 33.42 25.02 -1.83
C ASP A 44 33.94 23.74 -1.16
N ALA A 45 35.14 23.78 -0.58
CA ALA A 45 35.67 22.67 0.21
C ALA A 45 34.88 22.42 1.50
N LYS A 46 34.30 23.47 2.11
CA LYS A 46 33.44 23.35 3.29
C LYS A 46 32.04 22.77 2.93
N GLN A 47 31.50 23.16 1.78
CA GLN A 47 30.25 22.61 1.26
C GLN A 47 30.40 21.16 0.85
N GLN A 48 31.48 20.78 0.14
CA GLN A 48 31.74 19.37 -0.23
C GLN A 48 31.98 18.49 1.01
N LYS A 49 32.63 18.98 2.06
CA LYS A 49 32.78 18.27 3.33
C LYS A 49 31.45 18.13 4.07
N ALA A 50 30.58 19.13 4.00
CA ALA A 50 29.24 19.05 4.59
C ALA A 50 28.34 18.07 3.83
N GLN A 51 28.38 18.09 2.50
CA GLN A 51 27.64 17.10 1.66
C GLN A 51 28.12 15.67 1.89
N LYS A 52 29.45 15.42 1.89
CA LYS A 52 30.01 14.10 2.21
C LYS A 52 29.71 13.63 3.63
N LYS A 53 29.52 14.56 4.57
CA LYS A 53 29.13 14.21 5.94
C LYS A 53 27.63 13.88 6.03
N GLN A 54 26.77 14.57 5.26
CA GLN A 54 25.35 14.25 5.13
C GLN A 54 25.13 12.93 4.40
N GLU A 55 25.84 12.65 3.30
CA GLU A 55 25.77 11.37 2.60
C GLU A 55 26.25 10.21 3.47
N LYS A 56 27.31 10.41 4.29
CA LYS A 56 27.76 9.39 5.26
C LYS A 56 26.78 9.20 6.41
N GLN A 57 26.06 10.21 6.85
CA GLN A 57 25.01 10.08 7.86
C GLN A 57 23.78 9.41 7.27
N ALA A 58 23.29 9.83 6.12
CA ALA A 58 22.18 9.18 5.41
C ALA A 58 22.48 7.70 5.12
N GLY A 59 23.71 7.36 4.69
CA GLY A 59 24.11 5.98 4.48
C GLY A 59 24.27 5.13 5.76
N ARG A 60 24.31 5.76 6.95
CA ARG A 60 24.29 5.06 8.25
C ARG A 60 22.89 4.92 8.86
N GLU A 61 22.02 5.87 8.58
CA GLU A 61 20.63 5.86 9.05
C GLU A 61 19.76 4.89 8.24
N ALA A 62 19.98 4.78 6.92
CA ALA A 62 19.21 3.87 6.06
C ALA A 62 19.23 2.39 6.51
N PRO A 63 20.36 1.76 6.89
CA PRO A 63 20.38 0.39 7.39
C PRO A 63 19.65 0.21 8.72
N HIS A 64 19.69 1.22 9.60
CA HIS A 64 19.00 1.17 10.89
C HIS A 64 17.48 1.26 10.72
N ASP A 65 17.02 2.12 9.83
CA ASP A 65 15.59 2.28 9.51
C ASP A 65 15.04 1.01 8.84
N GLN A 66 15.79 0.41 7.93
CA GLN A 66 15.43 -0.85 7.30
C GLN A 66 15.32 -2.00 8.32
N GLN A 67 16.26 -2.13 9.25
CA GLN A 67 16.19 -3.14 10.30
C GLN A 67 14.98 -2.95 11.22
N THR A 68 14.65 -1.70 11.50
CA THR A 68 13.47 -1.37 12.30
C THR A 68 12.18 -1.76 11.58
N LEU A 69 12.06 -1.46 10.28
CA LEU A 69 10.93 -1.88 9.46
C LEU A 69 10.80 -3.41 9.40
N VAL A 70 11.91 -4.13 9.23
CA VAL A 70 11.91 -5.59 9.22
C VAL A 70 11.42 -6.16 10.55
N ARG A 71 11.89 -5.63 11.70
CA ARG A 71 11.41 -6.07 13.03
C ARG A 71 9.92 -5.81 13.21
N GLN A 72 9.43 -4.63 12.84
CA GLN A 72 8.01 -4.30 12.88
C GLN A 72 7.20 -5.28 12.01
N GLN A 73 7.72 -5.60 10.83
CA GLN A 73 7.09 -6.56 9.94
C GLN A 73 7.01 -7.96 10.55
N GLN A 74 8.07 -8.44 11.17
CA GLN A 74 8.08 -9.73 11.86
C GLN A 74 7.08 -9.77 13.03
N GLN A 75 6.98 -8.69 13.80
CA GLN A 75 6.01 -8.56 14.88
C GLN A 75 4.56 -8.58 14.36
N ARG A 76 4.27 -7.82 13.29
CA ARG A 76 2.95 -7.83 12.63
C ARG A 76 2.57 -9.23 12.17
N LEU A 77 3.50 -9.94 11.55
CA LEU A 77 3.27 -11.28 11.05
C LEU A 77 2.97 -12.28 12.17
N ALA A 78 3.71 -12.20 13.30
CA ALA A 78 3.46 -13.04 14.47
C ALA A 78 2.07 -12.78 15.08
N GLN A 79 1.73 -11.51 15.30
CA GLN A 79 0.41 -11.10 15.81
C GLN A 79 -0.72 -11.52 14.86
N TYR A 80 -0.48 -11.47 13.56
CA TYR A 80 -1.49 -11.85 12.58
C TYR A 80 -1.73 -13.35 12.55
N ARG A 81 -0.70 -14.17 12.71
CA ARG A 81 -0.83 -15.64 12.84
C ARG A 81 -1.71 -16.01 14.04
N GLU A 82 -1.43 -15.44 15.20
CA GLU A 82 -2.23 -15.65 16.42
C GLU A 82 -3.69 -15.24 16.21
N HIS A 83 -3.92 -14.09 15.58
CA HIS A 83 -5.26 -13.62 15.26
C HIS A 83 -6.04 -14.59 14.36
N LEU A 84 -5.41 -15.15 13.31
CA LEU A 84 -6.07 -16.11 12.41
C LEU A 84 -6.56 -17.36 13.14
N GLU A 85 -5.80 -17.88 14.10
CA GLU A 85 -6.20 -19.02 14.92
C GLU A 85 -7.41 -18.70 15.82
N GLN A 86 -7.45 -17.50 16.38
CA GLN A 86 -8.59 -17.04 17.19
C GLN A 86 -9.86 -16.88 16.32
N GLN A 87 -9.72 -16.31 15.14
CA GLN A 87 -10.85 -16.06 14.24
C GLN A 87 -11.50 -17.35 13.75
N GLN A 88 -10.76 -18.42 13.58
CA GLN A 88 -11.33 -19.69 13.17
C GLN A 88 -12.39 -20.20 14.17
N ARG A 89 -12.13 -20.13 15.47
CA ARG A 89 -13.10 -20.54 16.52
C ARG A 89 -14.37 -19.68 16.50
N VAL A 90 -14.20 -18.37 16.34
CA VAL A 90 -15.35 -17.43 16.25
C VAL A 90 -16.19 -17.74 15.02
N ALA A 91 -15.58 -18.07 13.91
CA ALA A 91 -16.22 -18.39 12.67
C ALA A 91 -17.05 -19.69 12.73
N GLU A 92 -16.53 -20.73 13.41
CA GLU A 92 -17.25 -21.98 13.63
C GLU A 92 -18.53 -21.77 14.46
N GLN A 93 -18.43 -20.97 15.54
CA GLN A 93 -19.60 -20.62 16.37
C GLN A 93 -20.68 -19.87 15.55
N GLN A 94 -20.25 -18.90 14.74
CA GLN A 94 -21.16 -18.14 13.91
C GLN A 94 -21.78 -18.99 12.80
N SER A 95 -21.03 -19.91 12.20
CA SER A 95 -21.58 -20.87 11.22
C SER A 95 -22.74 -21.68 11.80
N ALA A 96 -22.57 -22.20 13.01
CA ALA A 96 -23.64 -22.92 13.70
C ALA A 96 -24.88 -22.04 14.01
N GLN A 97 -24.67 -20.74 14.24
CA GLN A 97 -25.78 -19.79 14.41
C GLN A 97 -26.54 -19.54 13.10
N LEU A 98 -25.83 -19.32 11.98
CA LEU A 98 -26.43 -19.11 10.66
C LEU A 98 -27.27 -20.33 10.23
N GLU A 99 -26.78 -21.52 10.53
CA GLU A 99 -27.50 -22.78 10.24
C GLU A 99 -28.80 -22.88 11.04
N ARG A 100 -28.77 -22.60 12.34
CA ARG A 100 -29.98 -22.54 13.21
C ARG A 100 -30.98 -21.47 12.77
N GLN A 101 -30.53 -20.37 12.22
CA GLN A 101 -31.35 -19.28 11.69
C GLN A 101 -31.88 -19.58 10.26
N HIS A 102 -31.52 -20.70 9.68
CA HIS A 102 -31.83 -21.08 8.30
C HIS A 102 -31.32 -20.09 7.24
N ARG A 103 -30.25 -19.34 7.54
CA ARG A 103 -29.60 -18.39 6.65
C ARG A 103 -28.64 -19.10 5.69
N ARG A 104 -29.20 -19.84 4.75
CA ARG A 104 -28.45 -20.78 3.90
C ARG A 104 -27.49 -20.11 2.94
N ALA A 105 -27.84 -18.96 2.39
CA ALA A 105 -26.97 -18.23 1.46
C ALA A 105 -25.77 -17.65 2.21
N GLN A 106 -26.04 -17.01 3.35
CA GLN A 106 -24.99 -16.44 4.21
C GLN A 106 -24.08 -17.54 4.80
N TYR A 107 -24.63 -18.68 5.19
CA TYR A 107 -23.84 -19.82 5.64
C TYR A 107 -22.84 -20.30 4.57
N ARG A 108 -23.32 -20.53 3.33
CA ARG A 108 -22.43 -20.94 2.22
C ARG A 108 -21.35 -19.91 1.94
N LEU A 109 -21.71 -18.62 1.93
CA LEU A 109 -20.77 -17.54 1.72
C LEU A 109 -19.68 -17.52 2.81
N GLN A 110 -20.07 -17.67 4.08
CA GLN A 110 -19.11 -17.73 5.19
C GLN A 110 -18.18 -18.95 5.08
N GLN A 111 -18.67 -20.12 4.68
CA GLN A 111 -17.82 -21.29 4.45
C GLN A 111 -16.77 -21.04 3.35
N HIS A 112 -17.15 -20.37 2.26
CA HIS A 112 -16.19 -19.96 1.21
C HIS A 112 -15.17 -18.95 1.71
N TYR A 113 -15.58 -18.00 2.53
CA TYR A 113 -14.67 -17.04 3.14
C TYR A 113 -13.65 -17.73 4.04
N LEU A 114 -14.09 -18.64 4.89
CA LEU A 114 -13.23 -19.43 5.79
C LEU A 114 -12.23 -20.30 5.04
N ALA A 115 -12.64 -20.98 3.99
CA ALA A 115 -11.73 -21.76 3.16
C ALA A 115 -10.61 -20.91 2.56
N ARG A 116 -10.92 -19.66 2.16
CA ARG A 116 -9.92 -18.71 1.65
C ARG A 116 -8.98 -18.20 2.76
N LEU A 117 -9.48 -17.97 3.97
CA LEU A 117 -8.63 -17.62 5.12
C LEU A 117 -7.68 -18.76 5.50
N GLN A 118 -8.15 -20.03 5.45
CA GLN A 118 -7.29 -21.18 5.68
C GLN A 118 -6.15 -21.26 4.64
N GLN A 119 -6.44 -21.05 3.36
CA GLN A 119 -5.43 -20.99 2.32
C GLN A 119 -4.44 -19.85 2.53
N GLN A 120 -4.91 -18.71 3.01
CA GLN A 120 -4.08 -17.56 3.36
C GLN A 120 -3.17 -17.88 4.55
N GLN A 121 -3.68 -18.56 5.57
CA GLN A 121 -2.90 -19.00 6.73
C GLN A 121 -1.76 -19.94 6.32
N LEU A 122 -2.03 -20.92 5.45
CA LEU A 122 -1.01 -21.83 4.92
C LEU A 122 0.09 -21.07 4.16
N ARG A 123 -0.26 -20.08 3.35
CA ARG A 123 0.71 -19.23 2.65
C ARG A 123 1.59 -18.45 3.62
N ILE A 124 1.01 -17.88 4.67
CA ILE A 124 1.75 -17.11 5.69
C ILE A 124 2.68 -18.00 6.50
N GLN A 125 2.28 -19.23 6.79
CA GLN A 125 3.15 -20.22 7.46
C GLN A 125 4.37 -20.56 6.60
N GLY A 126 4.20 -20.69 5.28
CA GLY A 126 5.28 -20.93 4.33
C GLY A 126 6.25 -19.75 4.12
N GLN A 127 5.96 -18.57 4.69
CA GLN A 127 6.80 -17.37 4.59
C GLN A 127 7.76 -17.20 5.78
N ALA A 128 8.06 -18.27 6.52
CA ALA A 128 8.98 -18.20 7.66
C ALA A 128 10.39 -17.69 7.26
N ASP A 129 10.84 -18.04 6.07
CA ASP A 129 12.17 -17.70 5.52
C ASP A 129 12.10 -16.54 4.51
N TYR A 130 11.17 -15.60 4.69
CA TYR A 130 11.01 -14.49 3.77
C TYR A 130 12.25 -13.59 3.73
N ASP A 131 12.82 -13.39 2.53
CA ASP A 131 14.00 -12.55 2.32
C ASP A 131 13.61 -11.07 2.17
N TYR A 132 13.57 -10.35 3.29
CA TYR A 132 13.26 -8.93 3.33
C TYR A 132 14.25 -8.05 2.56
N SER A 133 15.49 -8.54 2.33
CA SER A 133 16.52 -7.77 1.62
C SER A 133 16.20 -7.61 0.13
N ARG A 134 15.41 -8.52 -0.42
CA ARG A 134 14.97 -8.50 -1.83
C ARG A 134 13.61 -7.84 -2.04
N ASP A 135 12.89 -7.56 -0.97
CA ASP A 135 11.60 -6.90 -1.09
C ASP A 135 11.78 -5.39 -1.26
N PRO A 136 11.38 -4.82 -2.40
CA PRO A 136 11.56 -3.42 -2.71
C PRO A 136 10.80 -2.48 -1.76
N TYR A 137 9.78 -2.95 -1.04
CA TYR A 137 9.10 -2.16 -0.02
C TYR A 137 10.07 -1.61 1.03
N PHE A 138 10.99 -2.46 1.52
CA PHE A 138 11.91 -2.09 2.60
C PHE A 138 13.06 -1.18 2.14
N SER A 139 13.30 -1.09 0.84
CA SER A 139 14.30 -0.20 0.24
C SER A 139 13.72 1.06 -0.42
N THR A 140 12.39 1.14 -0.55
CA THR A 140 11.70 2.27 -1.18
C THR A 140 11.25 3.26 -0.10
N PRO A 141 11.72 4.52 -0.12
CA PRO A 141 11.31 5.54 0.85
C PRO A 141 9.79 5.81 0.78
N PRO A 142 9.18 6.25 1.88
CA PRO A 142 7.80 6.74 1.87
C PRO A 142 7.65 7.90 0.90
N SER A 143 6.65 7.81 0.03
CA SER A 143 6.32 8.83 -0.98
C SER A 143 4.85 9.22 -0.98
N TYR A 144 4.07 8.54 -0.13
CA TYR A 144 2.64 8.78 0.04
C TYR A 144 2.27 8.83 1.52
N ARG A 145 1.20 9.55 1.80
CA ARG A 145 0.49 9.50 3.08
C ARG A 145 -0.96 9.14 2.88
N TYR A 146 -1.49 8.36 3.81
CA TYR A 146 -2.90 7.98 3.87
C TYR A 146 -3.48 8.32 5.23
N PHE A 147 -4.80 8.32 5.34
CA PHE A 147 -5.50 8.69 6.56
C PHE A 147 -6.17 7.49 7.21
N ARG A 148 -6.10 7.45 8.55
CA ARG A 148 -6.99 6.65 9.36
C ARG A 148 -7.53 7.51 10.50
N GLY A 149 -8.83 7.80 10.46
CA GLY A 149 -9.44 8.76 11.37
C GLY A 149 -8.88 10.17 11.14
N ASP A 150 -8.23 10.74 12.14
CA ASP A 150 -7.63 12.06 12.15
C ASP A 150 -6.10 12.06 12.00
N ARG A 151 -5.49 10.91 11.74
CA ARG A 151 -4.03 10.75 11.67
C ARG A 151 -3.55 10.40 10.27
N TYR A 152 -2.37 10.93 9.95
CA TYR A 152 -1.62 10.56 8.77
C TYR A 152 -0.65 9.44 9.07
N TYR A 153 -0.51 8.54 8.10
CA TYR A 153 0.50 7.49 8.08
C TYR A 153 1.25 7.56 6.77
N GLU A 154 2.57 7.45 6.83
CA GLU A 154 3.41 7.46 5.65
C GLU A 154 3.62 6.05 5.13
N THR A 155 3.66 5.90 3.81
CA THR A 155 3.92 4.64 3.13
C THR A 155 4.49 4.89 1.73
N ASN A 156 4.95 3.83 1.08
CA ASN A 156 5.34 3.87 -0.33
C ASN A 156 4.25 3.29 -1.24
N GLN A 157 4.54 3.18 -2.54
CA GLN A 157 3.58 2.66 -3.52
C GLN A 157 3.05 1.25 -3.17
N TYR A 158 3.89 0.37 -2.61
CA TYR A 158 3.50 -0.99 -2.24
C TYR A 158 2.44 -1.02 -1.13
N GLY A 159 2.57 -0.14 -0.13
CA GLY A 159 1.55 0.02 0.90
C GLY A 159 0.25 0.61 0.35
N VAL A 160 0.33 1.60 -0.56
CA VAL A 160 -0.86 2.15 -1.24
C VAL A 160 -1.59 1.07 -2.05
N ASP A 161 -0.86 0.23 -2.78
CA ASP A 161 -1.44 -0.84 -3.58
C ASP A 161 -2.13 -1.90 -2.70
N LEU A 162 -1.55 -2.19 -1.52
CA LEU A 162 -2.18 -3.08 -0.56
C LEU A 162 -3.47 -2.49 0.03
N LEU A 163 -3.51 -1.19 0.35
CA LEU A 163 -4.73 -0.52 0.81
C LEU A 163 -5.80 -0.47 -0.29
N ARG A 164 -5.41 -0.24 -1.55
CA ARG A 164 -6.31 -0.33 -2.71
C ARG A 164 -6.90 -1.73 -2.85
N GLN A 165 -6.08 -2.75 -2.67
CA GLN A 165 -6.52 -4.16 -2.65
C GLN A 165 -7.51 -4.43 -1.51
N ALA A 166 -7.29 -3.86 -0.31
CA ALA A 166 -8.19 -3.98 0.82
C ALA A 166 -9.59 -3.47 0.48
N VAL A 167 -9.69 -2.27 -0.11
CA VAL A 167 -10.98 -1.69 -0.53
C VAL A 167 -11.68 -2.57 -1.57
N ASN A 168 -10.95 -3.06 -2.58
CA ASN A 168 -11.51 -3.91 -3.63
C ASN A 168 -12.02 -5.25 -3.09
N TYR A 169 -11.24 -5.91 -2.24
CA TYR A 169 -11.67 -7.16 -1.60
C TYR A 169 -12.85 -6.94 -0.66
N GLY A 170 -12.81 -5.86 0.11
CA GLY A 170 -13.93 -5.47 0.95
C GLY A 170 -15.20 -5.27 0.14
N TYR A 171 -15.13 -4.53 -0.96
CA TYR A 171 -16.28 -4.29 -1.84
C TYR A 171 -16.87 -5.61 -2.39
N ASP A 172 -16.04 -6.51 -2.93
CA ASP A 172 -16.49 -7.80 -3.47
C ASP A 172 -17.14 -8.69 -2.39
N GLU A 173 -16.53 -8.77 -1.20
CA GLU A 173 -17.11 -9.53 -0.07
C GLU A 173 -18.40 -8.88 0.45
N GLY A 174 -18.45 -7.56 0.53
CA GLY A 174 -19.65 -6.83 0.92
C GLY A 174 -20.81 -7.06 -0.05
N LEU A 175 -20.54 -6.96 -1.35
CA LEU A 175 -21.53 -7.20 -2.40
C LEU A 175 -22.14 -8.60 -2.29
N ARG A 176 -21.29 -9.63 -2.16
CA ARG A 176 -21.73 -11.02 -1.98
C ARG A 176 -22.55 -11.20 -0.70
N THR A 177 -22.13 -10.55 0.38
CA THR A 177 -22.83 -10.59 1.67
C THR A 177 -24.22 -9.96 1.55
N GLY A 178 -24.33 -8.79 0.93
CA GLY A 178 -25.61 -8.11 0.70
C GLY A 178 -26.57 -8.95 -0.17
N LEU A 179 -26.05 -9.56 -1.24
CA LEU A 179 -26.82 -10.49 -2.07
C LEU A 179 -27.30 -11.71 -1.29
N ALA A 180 -26.45 -12.27 -0.41
CA ALA A 180 -26.81 -13.44 0.40
C ALA A 180 -27.87 -13.09 1.45
N ASP A 181 -27.79 -11.95 2.13
CA ASP A 181 -28.79 -11.51 3.09
C ASP A 181 -30.12 -11.22 2.41
N ARG A 182 -30.11 -10.60 1.24
CA ARG A 182 -31.31 -10.43 0.42
C ARG A 182 -31.94 -11.78 0.01
N GLN A 183 -31.13 -12.75 -0.40
CA GLN A 183 -31.60 -14.09 -0.76
C GLN A 183 -32.20 -14.84 0.44
N ASP A 184 -31.61 -14.69 1.61
CA ASP A 184 -32.11 -15.27 2.86
C ASP A 184 -33.28 -14.47 3.46
N ARG A 185 -33.67 -13.34 2.84
CA ARG A 185 -34.71 -12.38 3.33
C ARG A 185 -34.41 -11.88 4.74
N TRP A 186 -33.12 -11.67 5.02
CA TRP A 186 -32.65 -11.21 6.31
C TRP A 186 -32.62 -9.67 6.38
N GLU A 187 -32.62 -9.14 7.60
CA GLU A 187 -32.49 -7.71 7.83
C GLU A 187 -31.15 -7.17 7.30
N SER A 188 -31.19 -5.93 6.79
CA SER A 188 -29.99 -5.24 6.31
C SER A 188 -29.07 -4.86 7.46
N ASN A 189 -28.08 -5.70 7.74
CA ASN A 189 -27.07 -5.43 8.76
C ASN A 189 -25.69 -6.01 8.42
N TYR A 190 -24.88 -5.27 7.69
CA TYR A 190 -23.55 -5.70 7.31
C TYR A 190 -22.61 -6.00 8.50
N ARG A 191 -22.87 -5.38 9.68
CA ARG A 191 -22.02 -5.53 10.88
C ARG A 191 -22.09 -6.93 11.48
N ASP A 192 -23.12 -7.68 11.20
CA ASP A 192 -23.30 -9.06 11.67
C ASP A 192 -22.50 -10.07 10.83
N SER A 193 -22.05 -9.68 9.65
CA SER A 193 -21.22 -10.53 8.80
C SER A 193 -19.86 -10.82 9.44
N PHE A 194 -19.47 -12.11 9.39
CA PHE A 194 -18.14 -12.53 9.81
C PHE A 194 -17.05 -11.80 9.01
N ALA A 195 -17.19 -11.73 7.68
CA ALA A 195 -16.22 -11.11 6.79
C ALA A 195 -16.02 -9.61 7.09
N TYR A 196 -17.08 -8.88 7.49
CA TYR A 196 -16.95 -7.49 7.93
C TYR A 196 -16.18 -7.36 9.25
N ARG A 197 -16.45 -8.24 10.22
CA ARG A 197 -15.80 -8.19 11.53
C ARG A 197 -14.34 -8.59 11.44
N ASP A 198 -14.05 -9.68 10.72
CA ASP A 198 -12.69 -10.15 10.47
C ASP A 198 -11.89 -9.16 9.62
N ALA A 199 -12.38 -8.77 8.47
CA ALA A 199 -11.80 -7.79 7.54
C ALA A 199 -10.34 -8.10 7.10
N ASN A 200 -9.88 -9.36 7.17
CA ASN A 200 -8.49 -9.74 6.93
C ASN A 200 -8.26 -10.48 5.61
N TYR A 201 -9.29 -10.75 4.83
CA TYR A 201 -9.11 -11.44 3.57
C TYR A 201 -8.23 -10.63 2.60
N GLY A 202 -7.14 -11.25 2.12
CA GLY A 202 -6.12 -10.61 1.29
C GLY A 202 -4.98 -9.95 2.08
N TYR A 203 -5.08 -9.79 3.39
CA TYR A 203 -4.00 -9.29 4.21
C TYR A 203 -2.94 -10.38 4.42
N GLY A 204 -1.70 -10.07 4.05
CA GLY A 204 -0.57 -10.99 4.19
C GLY A 204 0.29 -10.75 5.43
N GLY A 205 -0.06 -9.76 6.26
CA GLY A 205 0.79 -9.32 7.36
C GLY A 205 1.90 -8.36 6.92
N PHE A 206 1.90 -7.85 5.67
CA PHE A 206 2.96 -7.03 5.10
C PHE A 206 2.55 -5.57 4.92
N TYR A 207 3.53 -4.69 4.89
CA TYR A 207 3.60 -3.28 4.45
C TYR A 207 2.81 -2.28 5.31
N VAL A 208 1.56 -2.55 5.64
CA VAL A 208 0.73 -1.69 6.50
C VAL A 208 0.25 -2.45 7.73
N ASP A 209 -0.17 -1.74 8.76
CA ASP A 209 -0.75 -2.36 9.94
C ASP A 209 -2.07 -3.05 9.61
N ARG A 210 -2.37 -4.14 10.34
CA ARG A 210 -3.62 -4.88 10.16
C ARG A 210 -4.85 -3.98 10.34
N ASP A 211 -4.81 -3.10 11.32
CA ASP A 211 -5.93 -2.20 11.60
C ASP A 211 -6.15 -1.20 10.47
N ASP A 212 -5.10 -0.76 9.79
CA ASP A 212 -5.20 0.09 8.61
C ASP A 212 -5.83 -0.68 7.45
N TYR A 213 -5.33 -1.89 7.17
CA TYR A 213 -5.92 -2.77 6.16
C TYR A 213 -7.41 -3.01 6.43
N ASN A 214 -7.76 -3.37 7.66
CA ASN A 214 -9.13 -3.66 8.08
C ASN A 214 -10.05 -2.46 7.95
N ASN A 215 -9.55 -1.25 8.24
CA ASN A 215 -10.31 -0.01 8.05
C ASN A 215 -10.71 0.16 6.58
N TYR A 216 -9.75 0.05 5.67
CA TYR A 216 -10.00 0.20 4.24
C TYR A 216 -10.85 -0.94 3.66
N PHE A 217 -10.65 -2.18 4.13
CA PHE A 217 -11.50 -3.29 3.78
C PHE A 217 -12.96 -3.03 4.16
N ARG A 218 -13.23 -2.57 5.40
CA ARG A 218 -14.58 -2.26 5.88
C ARG A 218 -15.23 -1.11 5.13
N GLU A 219 -14.47 -0.13 4.70
CA GLU A 219 -14.97 0.96 3.86
C GLU A 219 -15.44 0.47 2.48
N GLY A 220 -14.70 -0.44 1.88
CA GLY A 220 -15.13 -1.14 0.67
C GLY A 220 -16.34 -2.02 0.92
N PHE A 221 -16.29 -2.84 1.99
CA PHE A 221 -17.33 -3.81 2.34
C PHE A 221 -18.70 -3.15 2.52
N ARG A 222 -18.77 -2.05 3.25
CA ARG A 222 -20.02 -1.34 3.47
C ARG A 222 -20.69 -0.92 2.15
N ARG A 223 -19.91 -0.37 1.24
CA ARG A 223 -20.41 0.05 -0.08
C ARG A 223 -20.84 -1.12 -0.95
N GLY A 224 -20.05 -2.19 -0.95
CA GLY A 224 -20.43 -3.41 -1.64
C GLY A 224 -21.71 -4.02 -1.08
N TYR A 225 -21.86 -4.04 0.26
CA TYR A 225 -23.05 -4.56 0.90
C TYR A 225 -24.30 -3.74 0.53
N GLU A 226 -24.20 -2.41 0.54
CA GLU A 226 -25.28 -1.51 0.12
C GLU A 226 -25.72 -1.76 -1.33
N ASP A 227 -24.76 -1.98 -2.24
CA ASP A 227 -25.04 -2.33 -3.64
C ASP A 227 -25.72 -3.71 -3.74
N GLY A 228 -25.16 -4.73 -3.08
CA GLY A 228 -25.66 -6.10 -3.13
C GLY A 228 -27.04 -6.28 -2.49
N TYR A 229 -27.27 -5.71 -1.32
CA TYR A 229 -28.55 -5.78 -0.64
C TYR A 229 -29.62 -4.95 -1.35
N GLY A 230 -29.24 -3.76 -1.80
CA GLY A 230 -30.15 -2.81 -2.47
C GLY A 230 -30.41 -3.13 -3.95
N ASP A 231 -29.75 -4.15 -4.53
CA ASP A 231 -29.80 -4.45 -5.97
C ASP A 231 -29.44 -3.25 -6.85
N ARG A 232 -28.38 -2.59 -6.48
CA ARG A 232 -27.93 -1.34 -7.12
C ARG A 232 -26.46 -1.42 -7.48
N SER A 233 -26.02 -0.61 -8.43
CA SER A 233 -24.60 -0.45 -8.81
C SER A 233 -24.19 1.01 -8.58
N GLN A 234 -24.37 1.49 -7.35
CA GLN A 234 -24.05 2.86 -6.98
C GLN A 234 -22.54 3.09 -6.83
N TYR A 235 -21.85 2.13 -6.23
CA TYR A 235 -20.44 2.26 -5.88
C TYR A 235 -19.53 1.40 -6.77
N GLY A 236 -20.09 0.45 -7.51
CA GLY A 236 -19.31 -0.45 -8.33
C GLY A 236 -20.12 -1.17 -9.39
N ARG A 237 -19.50 -2.21 -9.95
CA ARG A 237 -20.12 -3.07 -10.96
C ARG A 237 -19.94 -4.54 -10.56
N PHE A 238 -20.91 -5.36 -10.95
CA PHE A 238 -20.83 -6.80 -10.80
C PHE A 238 -20.71 -7.42 -12.18
N THR A 239 -19.56 -8.03 -12.47
CA THR A 239 -19.27 -8.65 -13.77
C THR A 239 -18.56 -9.97 -13.52
N ASP A 240 -18.97 -11.03 -14.21
CA ASP A 240 -18.35 -12.37 -14.14
C ASP A 240 -18.21 -12.93 -12.71
N GLY A 241 -19.19 -12.68 -11.86
CA GLY A 241 -19.20 -13.19 -10.48
C GLY A 241 -18.30 -12.42 -9.53
N ARG A 242 -17.77 -11.24 -9.93
CA ARG A 242 -16.93 -10.38 -9.10
C ARG A 242 -17.48 -8.97 -9.03
N GLY A 243 -17.42 -8.41 -7.82
CA GLY A 243 -17.67 -7.01 -7.58
C GLY A 243 -16.40 -6.19 -7.79
N THR A 244 -16.50 -5.12 -8.58
CA THR A 244 -15.40 -4.16 -8.80
C THR A 244 -15.90 -2.76 -8.45
N ILE A 245 -15.22 -2.11 -7.50
CA ILE A 245 -15.54 -0.74 -7.11
C ILE A 245 -15.16 0.25 -8.23
N LEU A 246 -15.91 1.34 -8.37
CA LEU A 246 -15.59 2.41 -9.31
C LEU A 246 -14.33 3.17 -8.87
N ASP A 247 -13.46 3.51 -9.83
CA ASP A 247 -12.20 4.20 -9.55
C ASP A 247 -12.37 5.51 -8.79
N ALA A 248 -13.39 6.29 -9.09
CA ALA A 248 -13.68 7.54 -8.38
C ALA A 248 -14.07 7.30 -6.91
N VAL A 249 -14.82 6.23 -6.63
CA VAL A 249 -15.19 5.82 -5.26
C VAL A 249 -13.97 5.30 -4.52
N LEU A 250 -13.16 4.46 -5.17
CA LEU A 250 -11.91 3.94 -4.63
C LEU A 250 -10.96 5.08 -4.25
N ALA A 251 -10.74 6.04 -5.15
CA ALA A 251 -9.89 7.20 -4.89
C ALA A 251 -10.40 8.04 -3.71
N SER A 252 -11.72 8.22 -3.59
CA SER A 252 -12.35 8.94 -2.47
C SER A 252 -12.14 8.22 -1.13
N ILE A 253 -12.21 6.89 -1.11
CA ILE A 253 -11.97 6.09 0.11
C ILE A 253 -10.50 6.16 0.52
N LEU A 254 -9.61 5.96 -0.43
CA LEU A 254 -8.17 5.90 -0.17
C LEU A 254 -7.63 7.25 0.31
N ASN A 255 -8.09 8.34 -0.28
CA ASN A 255 -7.63 9.70 0.04
C ASN A 255 -6.10 9.79 0.23
N VAL A 256 -5.34 9.12 -0.65
CA VAL A 256 -3.89 9.06 -0.62
C VAL A 256 -3.32 10.33 -1.23
N GLN A 257 -2.32 10.91 -0.56
CA GLN A 257 -1.65 12.13 -1.00
C GLN A 257 -0.16 11.86 -1.18
N ALA A 258 0.43 12.38 -2.27
CA ALA A 258 1.87 12.35 -2.44
C ALA A 258 2.56 13.27 -1.41
N ILE A 259 3.66 12.82 -0.84
CA ILE A 259 4.56 13.63 -0.01
C ILE A 259 5.45 14.42 -0.97
N ARG A 260 5.47 15.73 -0.86
CA ARG A 260 6.32 16.64 -1.65
C ARG A 260 7.63 16.89 -0.94
#